data_a7104a9a58b04ed40c9d902aec6483e2
#
_entry.id   a7104a9a58b04ed40c9d902aec6483e2
#
_cell.length_a   1.000
_cell.length_b   1.000
_cell.length_c   1.000
_cell.angle_alpha   90.00
_cell.angle_beta   90.00
_cell.angle_gamma   90.00
#
_symmetry.space_group_name_H-M   'P 1'
#
loop_
_entity.id
_entity.type
_entity.pdbx_description
1 polymer ?
#
loop_
_entity_poly.entity_id
_entity_poly.type
_entity_poly.pdbx_seq_one_letter_code
_entity_poly.pdbx_strand_id
1 'polypeptide(L)'
;MVHYTANETDILHGKLKQNEKDLILEKFLKKNIKILVSTTVIEVGIDFPDANLIIIENANKFGLAQLHQLRGRVGRGHKQGKCILLFKDNLSKNSIQRIKILKKSSDGFFIAEEDMKMRGFGDIIGYQQSGEKFFKIADPVNHNDLFIYAE
;
A
#
# COMPACT_ATOMS: atom_id res chain seq x y z
N MET A 1 -30.09 0.10 5.31
CA MET A 1 -29.14 -0.80 4.64
C MET A 1 -29.15 -0.43 3.16
N VAL A 2 -28.02 -0.03 2.58
CA VAL A 2 -27.95 0.32 1.15
C VAL A 2 -27.58 -0.97 0.40
N HIS A 3 -28.46 -1.40 -0.52
CA HIS A 3 -28.18 -2.54 -1.39
C HIS A 3 -27.62 -2.02 -2.72
N TYR A 4 -26.45 -2.49 -3.11
CA TYR A 4 -25.89 -2.23 -4.43
C TYR A 4 -26.25 -3.38 -5.37
N THR A 5 -26.67 -3.05 -6.59
CA THR A 5 -26.99 -4.00 -7.63
C THR A 5 -25.74 -4.40 -8.42
N ALA A 6 -25.80 -5.51 -9.16
CA ALA A 6 -24.70 -5.92 -10.05
C ALA A 6 -24.34 -4.84 -11.09
N ASN A 7 -25.33 -4.03 -11.50
CA ASN A 7 -25.12 -2.94 -12.47
C ASN A 7 -24.36 -1.73 -11.86
N GLU A 8 -24.18 -1.66 -10.54
CA GLU A 8 -23.46 -0.58 -9.85
C GLU A 8 -22.04 -1.00 -9.44
N THR A 9 -21.63 -2.20 -9.81
CA THR A 9 -20.33 -2.79 -9.44
C THR A 9 -19.62 -3.28 -10.68
N ASP A 10 -18.31 -3.03 -10.76
CA ASP A 10 -17.45 -3.59 -11.82
C ASP A 10 -16.15 -4.12 -11.23
N ILE A 11 -15.45 -4.99 -11.97
CA ILE A 11 -14.25 -5.69 -11.50
C ILE A 11 -13.07 -5.35 -12.40
N LEU A 12 -11.97 -4.88 -11.79
CA LEU A 12 -10.73 -4.52 -12.47
C LEU A 12 -9.59 -5.46 -12.05
N HIS A 13 -9.01 -6.20 -12.98
CA HIS A 13 -7.91 -7.12 -12.68
C HIS A 13 -6.86 -7.18 -13.81
N GLY A 14 -5.68 -7.73 -13.51
CA GLY A 14 -4.52 -7.71 -14.41
C GLY A 14 -4.73 -8.45 -15.74
N LYS A 15 -5.65 -9.42 -15.81
CA LYS A 15 -5.92 -10.22 -17.01
C LYS A 15 -6.82 -9.52 -18.05
N LEU A 16 -7.45 -8.41 -17.69
CA LEU A 16 -8.26 -7.62 -18.62
C LEU A 16 -7.35 -6.95 -19.65
N LYS A 17 -7.85 -6.81 -20.89
CA LYS A 17 -7.20 -6.01 -21.94
C LYS A 17 -7.22 -4.53 -21.53
N GLN A 18 -6.27 -3.75 -22.06
CA GLN A 18 -6.16 -2.34 -21.69
C GLN A 18 -7.45 -1.56 -21.96
N ASN A 19 -8.08 -1.77 -23.12
CA ASN A 19 -9.35 -1.10 -23.48
C ASN A 19 -10.49 -1.40 -22.48
N GLU A 20 -10.54 -2.63 -21.96
CA GLU A 20 -11.56 -3.02 -20.96
C GLU A 20 -11.31 -2.32 -19.63
N LYS A 21 -10.04 -2.24 -19.23
CA LYS A 21 -9.64 -1.49 -18.02
C LYS A 21 -10.02 -0.02 -18.11
N ASP A 22 -9.71 0.60 -19.25
CA ASP A 22 -9.98 2.02 -19.49
C ASP A 22 -11.49 2.31 -19.45
N LEU A 23 -12.32 1.44 -20.05
CA LEU A 23 -13.78 1.55 -19.99
C LEU A 23 -14.34 1.42 -18.58
N ILE A 24 -13.84 0.49 -17.78
CA ILE A 24 -14.27 0.30 -16.39
C ILE A 24 -13.90 1.52 -15.55
N LEU A 25 -12.68 2.01 -15.71
CA LEU A 25 -12.20 3.20 -15.01
C LEU A 25 -13.01 4.44 -15.38
N GLU A 26 -13.31 4.62 -16.67
CA GLU A 26 -14.15 5.71 -17.14
C GLU A 26 -15.57 5.66 -16.52
N LYS A 27 -16.20 4.48 -16.49
CA LYS A 27 -17.50 4.27 -15.82
C LYS A 27 -17.44 4.65 -14.35
N PHE A 28 -16.37 4.28 -13.64
CA PHE A 28 -16.21 4.59 -12.24
C PHE A 28 -16.00 6.09 -12.00
N LEU A 29 -15.15 6.74 -12.80
CA LEU A 29 -14.91 8.18 -12.73
C LEU A 29 -16.16 8.99 -13.08
N LYS A 30 -16.98 8.53 -14.04
CA LYS A 30 -18.28 9.13 -14.40
C LYS A 30 -19.40 8.79 -13.42
N LYS A 31 -19.12 8.02 -12.36
CA LYS A 31 -20.11 7.59 -11.33
C LYS A 31 -21.23 6.68 -11.87
N ASN A 32 -21.03 6.08 -13.04
CA ASN A 32 -21.97 5.11 -13.61
C ASN A 32 -21.96 3.80 -12.80
N ILE A 33 -20.83 3.48 -12.16
CA ILE A 33 -20.71 2.43 -11.16
C ILE A 33 -20.25 3.05 -9.83
N LYS A 34 -20.70 2.48 -8.72
CA LYS A 34 -20.45 2.99 -7.36
C LYS A 34 -19.38 2.20 -6.62
N ILE A 35 -19.17 0.97 -7.00
CA ILE A 35 -18.21 0.06 -6.40
C ILE A 35 -17.29 -0.46 -7.48
N LEU A 36 -15.98 -0.28 -7.26
CA LEU A 36 -14.93 -0.87 -8.07
C LEU A 36 -14.20 -1.92 -7.23
N VAL A 37 -14.33 -3.18 -7.61
CA VAL A 37 -13.57 -4.28 -7.02
C VAL A 37 -12.30 -4.46 -7.83
N SER A 38 -11.13 -4.39 -7.18
CA SER A 38 -9.87 -4.48 -7.93
C SER A 38 -8.83 -5.32 -7.21
N THR A 39 -7.97 -5.94 -8.01
CA THR A 39 -6.67 -6.42 -7.53
C THR A 39 -5.70 -5.24 -7.41
N THR A 40 -4.44 -5.50 -7.02
CA THR A 40 -3.37 -4.50 -6.84
C THR A 40 -3.06 -3.62 -8.07
N VAL A 41 -3.73 -3.85 -9.19
CA VAL A 41 -3.57 -3.07 -10.45
C VAL A 41 -3.82 -1.55 -10.27
N ILE A 42 -4.55 -1.15 -9.20
CA ILE A 42 -4.86 0.25 -8.90
C ILE A 42 -3.70 0.98 -8.19
N GLU A 43 -2.60 0.31 -7.87
CA GLU A 43 -1.51 0.91 -7.09
C GLU A 43 -0.84 2.09 -7.78
N VAL A 44 -0.83 2.15 -9.11
CA VAL A 44 -0.04 3.14 -9.86
C VAL A 44 -0.90 3.97 -10.82
N GLY A 45 -0.81 5.29 -10.69
CA GLY A 45 -1.16 6.24 -11.75
C GLY A 45 -2.62 6.66 -11.87
N ILE A 46 -3.57 6.12 -11.07
CA ILE A 46 -4.98 6.49 -11.18
C ILE A 46 -5.46 7.12 -9.88
N ASP A 47 -5.99 8.32 -9.98
CA ASP A 47 -6.63 9.03 -8.86
C ASP A 47 -8.14 8.92 -8.94
N PHE A 48 -8.75 8.73 -7.79
CA PHE A 48 -10.21 8.69 -7.63
C PHE A 48 -10.68 9.81 -6.70
N PRO A 49 -10.77 11.05 -7.19
CA PRO A 49 -11.04 12.22 -6.33
C PRO A 49 -12.40 12.14 -5.61
N ASP A 50 -13.37 11.48 -6.21
CA ASP A 50 -14.71 11.31 -5.64
C ASP A 50 -14.86 10.05 -4.76
N ALA A 51 -13.87 9.15 -4.79
CA ALA A 51 -13.89 7.97 -3.93
C ALA A 51 -13.58 8.37 -2.47
N ASN A 52 -14.50 8.05 -1.58
CA ASN A 52 -14.40 8.39 -0.17
C ASN A 52 -14.17 7.18 0.74
N LEU A 53 -14.19 5.96 0.19
CA LEU A 53 -13.97 4.72 0.94
C LEU A 53 -13.08 3.77 0.13
N ILE A 54 -12.08 3.23 0.80
CA ILE A 54 -11.32 2.07 0.32
C ILE A 54 -11.38 0.96 1.36
N ILE A 55 -11.61 -0.27 0.91
CA ILE A 55 -11.58 -1.47 1.73
C ILE A 55 -10.45 -2.35 1.19
N ILE A 56 -9.47 -2.65 2.01
CA ILE A 56 -8.31 -3.49 1.64
C ILE A 56 -8.47 -4.84 2.33
N GLU A 57 -8.78 -5.86 1.54
CA GLU A 57 -8.90 -7.23 2.01
C GLU A 57 -7.53 -7.88 2.15
N ASN A 58 -7.38 -8.74 3.18
CA ASN A 58 -6.09 -9.37 3.50
C ASN A 58 -4.94 -8.36 3.67
N ALA A 59 -5.18 -7.25 4.33
CA ALA A 59 -4.23 -6.15 4.51
C ALA A 59 -2.88 -6.60 5.11
N ASN A 60 -2.86 -7.69 5.85
CA ASN A 60 -1.64 -8.30 6.40
C ASN A 60 -0.65 -8.81 5.35
N LYS A 61 -1.10 -9.04 4.10
CA LYS A 61 -0.24 -9.48 2.99
C LYS A 61 0.48 -8.34 2.29
N PHE A 62 0.07 -7.09 2.52
CA PHE A 62 0.65 -5.91 1.89
C PHE A 62 1.81 -5.36 2.71
N GLY A 63 2.79 -4.80 2.03
CA GLY A 63 3.84 -4.00 2.62
C GLY A 63 3.31 -2.67 3.17
N LEU A 64 4.06 -2.05 4.08
CA LEU A 64 3.65 -0.77 4.70
C LEU A 64 3.52 0.34 3.66
N ALA A 65 4.48 0.46 2.74
CA ALA A 65 4.45 1.42 1.64
C ALA A 65 3.25 1.20 0.72
N GLN A 66 2.92 -0.06 0.38
CA GLN A 66 1.76 -0.40 -0.44
C GLN A 66 0.44 0.02 0.23
N LEU A 67 0.27 -0.29 1.53
CA LEU A 67 -0.91 0.13 2.28
C LEU A 67 -1.04 1.65 2.32
N HIS A 68 0.08 2.37 2.46
CA HIS A 68 0.10 3.83 2.41
C HIS A 68 -0.33 4.37 1.05
N GLN A 69 0.18 3.81 -0.04
CA GLN A 69 -0.18 4.19 -1.40
C GLN A 69 -1.67 3.95 -1.68
N LEU A 70 -2.20 2.78 -1.29
CA LEU A 70 -3.62 2.45 -1.45
C LEU A 70 -4.50 3.39 -0.63
N ARG A 71 -4.15 3.68 0.63
CA ARG A 71 -4.88 4.65 1.46
C ARG A 71 -4.92 6.03 0.81
N GLY A 72 -3.83 6.46 0.17
CA GLY A 72 -3.74 7.74 -0.52
C GLY A 72 -4.56 7.85 -1.81
N ARG A 73 -5.25 6.79 -2.24
CA ARG A 73 -6.10 6.82 -3.44
C ARG A 73 -7.50 7.37 -3.21
N VAL A 74 -7.91 7.55 -1.96
CA VAL A 74 -9.22 8.09 -1.59
C VAL A 74 -9.10 9.34 -0.73
N GLY A 75 -10.15 10.17 -0.73
CA GLY A 75 -10.21 11.36 0.11
C GLY A 75 -9.38 12.53 -0.40
N ARG A 76 -9.09 12.60 -1.69
CA ARG A 76 -8.39 13.74 -2.32
C ARG A 76 -9.34 14.88 -2.72
N GLY A 77 -10.65 14.65 -2.67
CA GLY A 77 -11.68 15.65 -2.93
C GLY A 77 -12.10 16.37 -1.65
N HIS A 78 -13.29 16.98 -1.70
CA HIS A 78 -13.89 17.72 -0.57
C HIS A 78 -14.34 16.83 0.60
N LYS A 79 -14.40 15.50 0.41
CA LYS A 79 -14.86 14.55 1.43
C LYS A 79 -13.67 13.84 2.05
N GLN A 80 -13.70 13.70 3.37
CA GLN A 80 -12.71 12.93 4.10
C GLN A 80 -12.74 11.45 3.67
N GLY A 81 -11.60 10.93 3.21
CA GLY A 81 -11.45 9.53 2.84
C GLY A 81 -11.40 8.61 4.06
N LYS A 82 -12.02 7.44 3.92
CA LYS A 82 -11.95 6.36 4.91
C LYS A 82 -11.22 5.16 4.32
N CYS A 83 -10.29 4.59 5.09
CA CYS A 83 -9.60 3.37 4.73
C CYS A 83 -9.90 2.28 5.76
N ILE A 84 -10.48 1.18 5.31
CA ILE A 84 -10.80 0.01 6.15
C ILE A 84 -9.85 -1.12 5.78
N LEU A 85 -9.12 -1.63 6.76
CA LEU A 85 -8.23 -2.76 6.60
C LEU A 85 -8.91 -4.01 7.15
N LEU A 86 -9.13 -5.01 6.30
CA LEU A 86 -9.63 -6.32 6.71
C LEU A 86 -8.48 -7.33 6.75
N PHE A 87 -8.41 -8.10 7.80
CA PHE A 87 -7.38 -9.12 7.99
C PHE A 87 -7.94 -10.29 8.80
N LYS A 88 -7.32 -11.45 8.61
CA LYS A 88 -7.67 -12.67 9.37
C LYS A 88 -7.08 -12.61 10.78
N ASP A 89 -7.64 -13.41 11.68
CA ASP A 89 -7.08 -13.63 13.00
C ASP A 89 -5.64 -14.18 12.95
N ASN A 90 -4.91 -14.09 14.04
CA ASN A 90 -3.53 -14.56 14.19
C ASN A 90 -2.51 -13.82 13.30
N LEU A 91 -2.52 -12.50 13.37
CA LEU A 91 -1.52 -11.67 12.70
C LEU A 91 -0.12 -11.87 13.27
N SER A 92 0.88 -11.87 12.38
CA SER A 92 2.28 -11.83 12.81
C SER A 92 2.59 -10.49 13.52
N LYS A 93 3.62 -10.48 14.37
CA LYS A 93 4.08 -9.26 15.06
C LYS A 93 4.37 -8.13 14.05
N ASN A 94 5.02 -8.45 12.94
CA ASN A 94 5.33 -7.49 11.88
C ASN A 94 4.07 -6.93 11.21
N SER A 95 3.03 -7.74 10.98
CA SER A 95 1.77 -7.26 10.42
C SER A 95 1.06 -6.31 11.38
N ILE A 96 1.03 -6.64 12.67
CA ILE A 96 0.47 -5.76 13.71
C ILE A 96 1.22 -4.43 13.75
N GLN A 97 2.55 -4.46 13.68
CA GLN A 97 3.38 -3.25 13.70
C GLN A 97 3.09 -2.36 12.50
N ARG A 98 3.03 -2.91 11.27
CA ARG A 98 2.67 -2.17 10.05
C ARG A 98 1.32 -1.47 10.18
N ILE A 99 0.30 -2.18 10.66
CA ILE A 99 -1.04 -1.61 10.86
C ILE A 99 -1.00 -0.46 11.89
N LYS A 100 -0.26 -0.62 13.00
CA LYS A 100 -0.10 0.42 14.02
C LYS A 100 0.57 1.67 13.45
N ILE A 101 1.64 1.52 12.67
CA ILE A 101 2.36 2.62 12.02
C ILE A 101 1.42 3.36 11.06
N LEU A 102 0.72 2.63 10.19
CA LEU A 102 -0.22 3.22 9.24
C LEU A 102 -1.36 3.98 9.93
N LYS A 103 -1.82 3.49 11.09
CA LYS A 103 -2.85 4.18 11.90
C LYS A 103 -2.31 5.43 12.59
N LYS A 104 -1.03 5.44 12.98
CA LYS A 104 -0.38 6.53 13.73
C LYS A 104 -0.12 7.76 12.86
N SER A 105 0.25 7.56 11.59
CA SER A 105 0.65 8.67 10.71
C SER A 105 0.10 8.52 9.29
N SER A 106 -0.08 9.68 8.63
CA SER A 106 -0.30 9.80 7.19
C SER A 106 0.90 10.42 6.47
N ASP A 107 1.94 10.76 7.17
CA ASP A 107 3.17 11.30 6.62
C ASP A 107 3.94 10.21 5.86
N GLY A 108 4.16 10.43 4.56
CA GLY A 108 4.83 9.49 3.67
C GLY A 108 6.31 9.28 4.03
N PHE A 109 7.02 10.30 4.50
CA PHE A 109 8.41 10.19 4.93
C PHE A 109 8.54 9.33 6.18
N PHE A 110 7.72 9.60 7.19
CA PHE A 110 7.67 8.77 8.39
C PHE A 110 7.37 7.31 8.07
N ILE A 111 6.41 7.04 7.17
CA ILE A 111 6.04 5.68 6.77
C ILE A 111 7.17 5.01 6.00
N ALA A 112 7.87 5.73 5.11
CA ALA A 112 9.00 5.18 4.37
C ALA A 112 10.16 4.83 5.31
N GLU A 113 10.47 5.69 6.28
CA GLU A 113 11.50 5.44 7.29
C GLU A 113 11.17 4.20 8.14
N GLU A 114 9.93 4.07 8.60
CA GLU A 114 9.48 2.91 9.37
C GLU A 114 9.45 1.62 8.52
N ASP A 115 9.07 1.70 7.25
CA ASP A 115 9.12 0.55 6.33
C ASP A 115 10.57 0.08 6.13
N MET A 116 11.50 1.02 6.00
CA MET A 116 12.94 0.75 5.89
C MET A 116 13.48 0.07 7.16
N LYS A 117 13.15 0.59 8.34
CA LYS A 117 13.52 -0.03 9.63
C LYS A 117 12.98 -1.45 9.76
N MET A 118 11.74 -1.69 9.31
CA MET A 118 11.10 -3.01 9.38
C MET A 118 11.68 -4.03 8.41
N ARG A 119 12.16 -3.61 7.25
CA ARG A 119 12.83 -4.49 6.26
C ARG A 119 14.26 -4.80 6.63
N GLY A 120 14.89 -3.94 7.43
CA GLY A 120 16.31 -3.97 7.67
C GLY A 120 17.12 -3.40 6.49
N PHE A 121 18.26 -2.81 6.78
CA PHE A 121 19.14 -2.18 5.79
C PHE A 121 19.68 -3.16 4.74
N GLY A 122 19.73 -4.47 5.05
CA GLY A 122 20.23 -5.50 4.15
C GLY A 122 19.45 -5.67 2.86
N ASP A 123 18.12 -5.46 2.88
CA ASP A 123 17.25 -5.57 1.69
C ASP A 123 17.41 -4.39 0.72
N ILE A 124 17.80 -3.22 1.23
CA ILE A 124 17.89 -1.98 0.42
C ILE A 124 19.19 -1.96 -0.39
N ILE A 125 20.25 -2.53 0.14
CA ILE A 125 21.58 -2.57 -0.52
C ILE A 125 21.71 -3.79 -1.46
N GLY A 126 20.66 -4.62 -1.61
CA GLY A 126 20.68 -5.77 -2.52
C GLY A 126 21.55 -6.95 -2.04
N TYR A 127 21.99 -6.94 -0.79
CA TYR A 127 22.88 -7.96 -0.23
C TYR A 127 22.20 -9.26 0.21
N GLN A 128 20.86 -9.36 0.15
CA GLN A 128 20.13 -10.56 0.58
C GLN A 128 19.69 -11.51 -0.55
N GLN A 129 20.19 -11.36 -1.77
CA GLN A 129 19.96 -12.40 -2.80
C GLN A 129 20.81 -13.67 -2.65
N SER A 130 21.76 -13.67 -1.74
CA SER A 130 22.52 -14.87 -1.38
C SER A 130 22.75 -14.85 0.13
N GLY A 131 22.02 -15.70 0.86
CA GLY A 131 22.12 -15.81 2.30
C GLY A 131 23.54 -15.67 2.81
N GLU A 132 23.82 -14.55 3.42
CA GLU A 132 24.80 -14.32 4.46
C GLU A 132 25.28 -12.86 4.55
N LYS A 133 25.38 -12.45 5.77
CA LYS A 133 26.27 -11.56 6.49
C LYS A 133 25.64 -10.29 7.00
N PHE A 134 25.11 -10.40 8.21
CA PHE A 134 25.20 -9.32 9.18
C PHE A 134 26.67 -8.87 9.27
N PHE A 135 26.95 -7.60 9.04
CA PHE A 135 28.25 -7.05 9.41
C PHE A 135 28.46 -7.28 10.91
N LYS A 136 29.43 -8.10 11.27
CA LYS A 136 29.69 -8.42 12.68
C LYS A 136 30.21 -7.24 13.49
N ILE A 137 30.64 -6.17 12.86
CA ILE A 137 31.40 -5.07 13.47
C ILE A 137 30.78 -3.68 13.19
N ALA A 138 30.01 -3.48 12.12
CA ALA A 138 29.42 -2.19 11.80
C ALA A 138 27.91 -2.30 11.57
N ASP A 139 27.15 -1.44 12.27
CA ASP A 139 25.73 -1.26 12.09
C ASP A 139 25.51 0.02 11.28
N PRO A 140 24.91 -0.03 10.08
CA PRO A 140 24.71 1.15 9.22
C PRO A 140 23.90 2.28 9.87
N VAL A 141 23.09 1.96 10.88
CA VAL A 141 22.29 2.96 11.59
C VAL A 141 23.11 3.71 12.63
N ASN A 142 23.92 2.94 13.40
CA ASN A 142 24.67 3.48 14.53
C ASN A 142 26.11 3.90 14.16
N HIS A 143 26.59 3.49 12.98
CA HIS A 143 27.96 3.72 12.52
C HIS A 143 27.99 4.33 11.10
N ASN A 144 27.04 5.22 10.79
CA ASN A 144 26.93 5.84 9.48
C ASN A 144 28.20 6.60 9.06
N ASP A 145 28.90 7.19 10.02
CA ASP A 145 30.16 7.91 9.82
C ASP A 145 31.26 7.02 9.25
N LEU A 146 31.28 5.72 9.61
CA LEU A 146 32.28 4.77 9.10
C LEU A 146 32.05 4.40 7.63
N PHE A 147 30.79 4.49 7.16
CA PHE A 147 30.47 4.21 5.76
C PHE A 147 30.79 5.39 4.84
N ILE A 148 30.77 6.65 5.35
CA ILE A 148 31.16 7.84 4.60
C ILE A 148 32.67 7.87 4.30
N TYR A 149 33.50 7.29 5.15
CA TYR A 149 34.96 7.21 4.96
C TYR A 149 35.43 6.00 4.15
N ALA A 150 34.53 5.11 3.74
CA ALA A 150 34.87 3.87 3.02
C ALA A 150 34.68 3.98 1.49
N GLU A 151 34.23 5.14 0.96
CA GLU A 151 34.27 5.52 -0.46
C GLU A 151 35.65 6.14 -0.81
#